data_87e444f9d352a9d323b7a67adec6b33d
#
_entry.id   87e444f9d352a9d323b7a67adec6b33d
#
_cell.length_a   1.000
_cell.length_b   1.000
_cell.length_c   1.000
_cell.angle_alpha   90.00
_cell.angle_beta   90.00
_cell.angle_gamma   90.00
#
_symmetry.space_group_name_H-M   'P 1'
#
loop_
_entity.id
_entity.type
_entity.pdbx_description
1 polymer ?
#
loop_
_entity_poly.entity_id
_entity_poly.type
_entity_poly.pdbx_seq_one_letter_code
_entity_poly.pdbx_strand_id
1 'polypeptide(L)'
;MADGTYGPKVYHQQGGDVLVVASGGQIKVESGGTITADGTQASAIVSLTDSTGGTANDTLAAVGVTNTGDRSSDINNNFADLAAKVNAILDALRGAGIIAS
;
A
#
# COMPACT_ATOMS: atom_id res chain seq x y z
N MET A 1 -15.48 29.96 -1.09
CA MET A 1 -14.85 30.12 0.22
C MET A 1 -15.67 29.40 1.28
N ALA A 2 -15.02 28.68 2.14
CA ALA A 2 -15.72 28.02 3.24
C ALA A 2 -16.25 29.09 4.20
N ASP A 3 -17.46 28.88 4.67
CA ASP A 3 -17.96 29.79 5.71
C ASP A 3 -17.45 29.30 7.09
N GLY A 4 -17.44 30.21 8.06
CA GLY A 4 -16.88 29.92 9.38
C GLY A 4 -17.69 28.93 10.20
N THR A 5 -18.89 28.59 9.76
CA THR A 5 -19.74 27.66 10.49
C THR A 5 -19.27 26.23 10.34
N TYR A 6 -18.83 25.88 9.15
CA TYR A 6 -18.43 24.51 8.84
C TYR A 6 -16.93 24.32 8.85
N GLY A 7 -16.18 25.34 8.48
CA GLY A 7 -14.74 25.29 8.39
C GLY A 7 -14.21 24.24 7.43
N PRO A 8 -13.02 24.42 6.91
CA PRO A 8 -12.39 23.39 6.08
C PRO A 8 -11.88 22.25 6.94
N LYS A 9 -11.88 21.05 6.38
CA LYS A 9 -11.34 19.87 7.06
C LYS A 9 -9.86 19.66 6.76
N VAL A 10 -9.33 20.43 5.83
CA VAL A 10 -7.90 20.46 5.52
C VAL A 10 -7.45 21.90 5.64
N TYR A 11 -6.51 22.17 6.53
CA TYR A 11 -6.11 23.53 6.83
C TYR A 11 -4.73 23.57 7.47
N HIS A 12 -4.07 24.73 7.37
CA HIS A 12 -2.86 24.98 8.14
C HIS A 12 -3.22 25.32 9.58
N GLN A 13 -2.56 24.68 10.51
CA GLN A 13 -2.69 25.01 11.92
C GLN A 13 -2.17 26.43 12.15
N GLN A 14 -2.74 27.12 13.14
CA GLN A 14 -2.27 28.44 13.48
C GLN A 14 -0.78 28.39 13.81
N GLY A 15 -0.02 29.30 13.21
CA GLY A 15 1.44 29.26 13.25
C GLY A 15 2.04 28.68 11.97
N GLY A 16 1.27 27.94 11.19
CA GLY A 16 1.62 27.53 9.82
C GLY A 16 2.52 26.32 9.67
N ASP A 17 2.95 25.71 10.77
CA ASP A 17 3.92 24.62 10.70
C ASP A 17 3.28 23.26 10.45
N VAL A 18 1.97 23.14 10.59
CA VAL A 18 1.27 21.87 10.47
C VAL A 18 0.10 22.01 9.50
N LEU A 19 0.06 21.12 8.51
CA LEU A 19 -1.11 20.96 7.66
C LEU A 19 -1.99 19.88 8.28
N VAL A 20 -3.21 20.25 8.69
CA VAL A 20 -4.12 19.34 9.37
C VAL A 20 -5.13 18.78 8.39
N VAL A 21 -5.28 17.47 8.37
CA VAL A 21 -6.36 16.77 7.69
C VAL A 21 -7.27 16.22 8.78
N ALA A 22 -8.35 16.90 9.06
CA ALA A 22 -9.27 16.53 10.14
C ALA A 22 -10.18 15.39 9.68
N SER A 23 -10.93 14.84 10.63
CA SER A 23 -11.88 13.77 10.33
C SER A 23 -12.80 14.16 9.18
N GLY A 24 -12.87 13.33 8.18
CA GLY A 24 -13.64 13.59 6.96
C GLY A 24 -12.91 14.42 5.90
N GLY A 25 -11.72 14.96 6.23
CA GLY A 25 -10.88 15.62 5.24
C GLY A 25 -10.07 14.62 4.44
N GLN A 26 -9.51 15.09 3.32
CA GLN A 26 -8.72 14.25 2.43
C GLN A 26 -7.57 15.03 1.83
N ILE A 27 -6.52 14.32 1.48
CA ILE A 27 -5.54 14.81 0.52
C ILE A 27 -5.80 14.03 -0.77
N LYS A 28 -6.23 14.73 -1.82
CA LYS A 28 -6.54 14.09 -3.10
C LYS A 28 -5.35 14.27 -4.04
N VAL A 29 -4.67 13.17 -4.32
CA VAL A 29 -3.60 13.18 -5.31
C VAL A 29 -4.18 12.63 -6.60
N GLU A 30 -4.30 13.47 -7.61
CA GLU A 30 -4.86 13.08 -8.90
C GLU A 30 -3.85 12.27 -9.70
N SER A 31 -4.34 11.64 -10.77
CA SER A 31 -3.49 10.84 -11.64
C SER A 31 -2.28 11.65 -12.11
N GLY A 32 -1.10 11.10 -11.94
CA GLY A 32 0.15 11.80 -12.27
C GLY A 32 0.70 12.68 -11.17
N GLY A 33 -0.09 12.93 -10.11
CA GLY A 33 0.40 13.65 -8.95
C GLY A 33 1.32 12.79 -8.11
N THR A 34 2.16 13.40 -7.29
CA THR A 34 3.15 12.69 -6.48
C THR A 34 3.19 13.19 -5.05
N ILE A 35 3.63 12.32 -4.15
CA ILE A 35 3.99 12.67 -2.78
C ILE A 35 5.48 12.43 -2.67
N THR A 36 6.23 13.47 -2.28
CA THR A 36 7.69 13.42 -2.35
C THR A 36 8.31 13.69 -0.99
N ALA A 37 9.52 13.20 -0.79
CA ALA A 37 10.38 13.59 0.31
C ALA A 37 11.45 14.53 -0.25
N ASP A 38 11.50 15.75 0.27
CA ASP A 38 12.46 16.76 -0.17
C ASP A 38 12.42 16.98 -1.69
N GLY A 39 11.20 16.97 -2.25
CA GLY A 39 11.01 17.21 -3.68
C GLY A 39 11.30 16.03 -4.59
N THR A 40 11.73 14.89 -4.04
CA THR A 40 12.05 13.71 -4.83
C THR A 40 11.11 12.57 -4.48
N GLN A 41 10.41 12.06 -5.47
CA GLN A 41 9.56 10.88 -5.30
C GLN A 41 10.41 9.65 -5.04
N ALA A 42 9.97 8.78 -4.14
CA ALA A 42 10.66 7.52 -3.90
C ALA A 42 10.72 6.69 -5.19
N SER A 43 11.83 6.00 -5.37
CA SER A 43 12.07 5.21 -6.58
C SER A 43 11.06 4.08 -6.72
N ALA A 44 10.84 3.66 -7.95
CA ALA A 44 10.01 2.51 -8.24
C ALA A 44 10.60 1.25 -7.59
N ILE A 45 9.71 0.39 -7.15
CA ILE A 45 10.07 -0.92 -6.59
C ILE A 45 9.47 -1.96 -7.53
N VAL A 46 10.30 -2.86 -8.01
CA VAL A 46 9.87 -3.87 -8.97
C VAL A 46 8.94 -4.86 -8.28
N SER A 47 7.84 -5.20 -8.94
CA SER A 47 6.92 -6.21 -8.43
C SER A 47 7.56 -7.59 -8.41
N LEU A 48 7.11 -8.42 -7.48
CA LEU A 48 7.57 -9.79 -7.41
C LEU A 48 6.93 -10.63 -8.52
N THR A 49 7.73 -11.48 -9.12
CA THR A 49 7.21 -12.50 -10.04
C THR A 49 7.08 -13.80 -9.26
N ASP A 50 5.88 -14.34 -9.21
CA ASP A 50 5.65 -15.61 -8.53
C ASP A 50 5.81 -16.74 -9.53
N SER A 51 6.91 -17.50 -9.37
CA SER A 51 7.20 -18.66 -10.19
C SER A 51 7.04 -19.97 -9.41
N THR A 52 6.36 -19.92 -8.27
CA THR A 52 6.21 -21.10 -7.41
C THR A 52 5.21 -22.12 -7.95
N GLY A 53 4.30 -21.66 -8.80
CA GLY A 53 3.17 -22.50 -9.23
C GLY A 53 2.05 -22.58 -8.20
N GLY A 54 2.17 -21.87 -7.08
CA GLY A 54 1.13 -21.84 -6.06
C GLY A 54 -0.04 -20.93 -6.44
N THR A 55 -1.14 -21.10 -5.74
CA THR A 55 -2.33 -20.29 -5.92
C THR A 55 -2.45 -19.31 -4.77
N ALA A 56 -2.56 -18.03 -5.11
CA ALA A 56 -2.70 -16.97 -4.10
C ALA A 56 -4.12 -16.90 -3.57
N ASN A 57 -4.23 -16.71 -2.26
CA ASN A 57 -5.48 -16.32 -1.61
C ASN A 57 -5.11 -15.41 -0.43
N ASP A 58 -6.06 -15.11 0.43
CA ASP A 58 -5.80 -14.19 1.55
C ASP A 58 -5.51 -14.91 2.86
N THR A 59 -5.35 -16.23 2.82
CA THR A 59 -5.11 -17.02 4.02
C THR A 59 -3.80 -17.78 3.88
N LEU A 60 -2.89 -17.59 4.84
CA LEU A 60 -1.68 -18.40 4.92
C LEU A 60 -2.03 -19.69 5.63
N ALA A 61 -1.66 -20.81 5.02
CA ALA A 61 -1.93 -22.12 5.56
C ALA A 61 -0.81 -22.57 6.50
N ALA A 62 -1.18 -23.29 7.55
CA ALA A 62 -0.20 -23.94 8.40
C ALA A 62 0.45 -25.08 7.64
N VAL A 63 1.77 -25.14 7.70
CA VAL A 63 2.53 -26.27 7.15
C VAL A 63 2.80 -27.22 8.32
N GLY A 64 2.18 -28.41 8.28
CA GLY A 64 2.27 -29.34 9.39
C GLY A 64 3.67 -29.84 9.63
N VAL A 65 3.95 -30.16 10.89
CA VAL A 65 5.25 -30.71 11.30
C VAL A 65 5.28 -32.22 11.27
N THR A 66 4.13 -32.88 11.44
CA THR A 66 4.00 -34.30 11.31
C THR A 66 3.80 -34.59 9.83
N ASN A 67 4.79 -35.19 9.22
CA ASN A 67 4.84 -35.20 7.77
C ASN A 67 4.92 -36.63 7.23
N THR A 68 3.86 -37.03 6.57
CA THR A 68 3.86 -38.25 5.76
C THR A 68 3.62 -37.95 4.28
N GLY A 69 3.60 -36.66 3.90
CA GLY A 69 3.28 -36.26 2.54
C GLY A 69 4.05 -35.06 2.07
N ASP A 70 3.82 -34.72 0.82
CA ASP A 70 4.43 -33.55 0.17
C ASP A 70 3.82 -32.27 0.67
N ARG A 71 4.65 -31.35 1.17
CA ARG A 71 4.24 -30.05 1.68
C ARG A 71 4.47 -28.91 0.68
N SER A 72 4.96 -29.22 -0.50
CA SER A 72 5.34 -28.19 -1.45
C SER A 72 4.15 -27.33 -1.87
N SER A 73 2.95 -27.91 -1.95
CA SER A 73 1.76 -27.16 -2.32
C SER A 73 1.43 -26.08 -1.29
N ASP A 74 1.45 -26.42 0.01
CA ASP A 74 1.17 -25.44 1.06
C ASP A 74 2.23 -24.35 1.09
N ILE A 75 3.48 -24.72 0.94
CA ILE A 75 4.59 -23.76 0.94
C ILE A 75 4.48 -22.83 -0.26
N ASN A 76 4.26 -23.39 -1.44
CA ASN A 76 4.16 -22.60 -2.66
C ASN A 76 2.95 -21.67 -2.64
N ASN A 77 1.82 -22.14 -2.13
CA ASN A 77 0.63 -21.30 -1.99
C ASN A 77 0.88 -20.14 -1.03
N ASN A 78 1.59 -20.39 0.08
CA ASN A 78 1.92 -19.31 1.03
C ASN A 78 2.83 -18.28 0.39
N PHE A 79 3.82 -18.66 -0.40
CA PHE A 79 4.66 -17.70 -1.10
C PHE A 79 3.87 -16.96 -2.16
N ALA A 80 2.95 -17.62 -2.85
CA ALA A 80 2.07 -16.96 -3.81
C ALA A 80 1.20 -15.89 -3.12
N ASP A 81 0.67 -16.21 -1.93
CA ASP A 81 -0.11 -15.28 -1.13
C ASP A 81 0.71 -14.05 -0.76
N LEU A 82 1.95 -14.26 -0.31
CA LEU A 82 2.82 -13.16 0.09
C LEU A 82 3.18 -12.29 -1.11
N ALA A 83 3.52 -12.91 -2.25
CA ALA A 83 3.85 -12.16 -3.46
C ALA A 83 2.67 -11.29 -3.91
N ALA A 84 1.47 -11.87 -3.92
CA ALA A 84 0.26 -11.14 -4.30
C ALA A 84 0.01 -9.96 -3.36
N LYS A 85 0.18 -10.17 -2.06
CA LYS A 85 -0.08 -9.12 -1.07
C LYS A 85 0.97 -8.01 -1.17
N VAL A 86 2.24 -8.36 -1.32
CA VAL A 86 3.31 -7.36 -1.49
C VAL A 86 3.05 -6.54 -2.76
N ASN A 87 2.69 -7.20 -3.85
CA ASN A 87 2.43 -6.51 -5.11
C ASN A 87 1.21 -5.59 -5.01
N ALA A 88 0.17 -6.01 -4.27
CA ALA A 88 -0.99 -5.17 -4.04
C ALA A 88 -0.62 -3.90 -3.24
N ILE A 89 0.25 -4.04 -2.24
CA ILE A 89 0.76 -2.90 -1.48
C ILE A 89 1.56 -1.96 -2.37
N LEU A 90 2.44 -2.51 -3.22
CA LEU A 90 3.22 -1.71 -4.15
C LEU A 90 2.30 -0.95 -5.12
N ASP A 91 1.27 -1.60 -5.64
CA ASP A 91 0.32 -0.96 -6.54
C ASP A 91 -0.42 0.18 -5.85
N ALA A 92 -0.79 -0.02 -4.59
CA ALA A 92 -1.46 1.03 -3.81
C ALA A 92 -0.55 2.24 -3.61
N LEU A 93 0.73 2.01 -3.31
CA LEU A 93 1.70 3.10 -3.14
C LEU A 93 1.97 3.83 -4.45
N ARG A 94 2.04 3.10 -5.56
CA ARG A 94 2.18 3.71 -6.89
C ARG A 94 0.96 4.55 -7.24
N GLY A 95 -0.24 4.01 -6.97
CA GLY A 95 -1.48 4.72 -7.25
C GLY A 95 -1.64 5.98 -6.43
N ALA A 96 -1.11 6.00 -5.22
CA ALA A 96 -1.13 7.19 -4.36
C ALA A 96 -0.02 8.19 -4.71
N GLY A 97 0.88 7.84 -5.62
CA GLY A 97 1.97 8.73 -6.01
C GLY A 97 3.12 8.79 -5.01
N ILE A 98 3.20 7.83 -4.08
CA ILE A 98 4.24 7.81 -3.05
C ILE A 98 5.54 7.25 -3.61
N ILE A 99 5.45 6.17 -4.40
CA ILE A 99 6.60 5.63 -5.12
C ILE A 99 6.37 5.73 -6.62
N ALA A 100 7.44 5.75 -7.38
CA ALA A 100 7.36 5.84 -8.83
C ALA A 100 6.79 4.56 -9.44
N SER A 101 6.13 4.73 -10.57
CA SER A 101 5.56 3.60 -11.32
C SER A 101 6.63 2.75 -11.98
#